data_9a33c32f83f7b386e9d2b1dc21374187
#
_entry.id   9a33c32f83f7b386e9d2b1dc21374187
#
_cell.length_a   1.000
_cell.length_b   1.000
_cell.length_c   1.000
_cell.angle_alpha   90.00
_cell.angle_beta   90.00
_cell.angle_gamma   90.00
#
_symmetry.space_group_name_H-M   'P 1'
#
loop_
_entity.id
_entity.type
_entity.pdbx_description
1 polymer ?
#
loop_
_entity_poly.entity_id
_entity_poly.type
_entity_poly.pdbx_seq_one_letter_code
_entity_poly.pdbx_strand_id
1 'polypeptide(L)'
;MSLFDLGGKTAIVTGAAGLLGRQHCQALAEAGAFVVATDSDRDTCAAVAEALGKSGIAIAADVTDPVSLRQLADAVRSLTGRIDVLVNNAAINDKFENPAAALEDSRFENYPLEMWKRSLEVNVTGVFLCSQVIGADMARAGRGSIINVASTYGVVAPDQSLYRDPEGRQRFYKTPVYPTTKGAVLAFTRFLAAYWGGAGVRVNALSPGGVENGQDDFFVAEYSRRTPLGRMAAPTDFRGAVVYLASDASGYMTGANLLVDGGFTAI
;
A
#
# COMPACT_ATOMS: atom_id res chain seq x y z
N MET A 1 -21.65 19.53 -1.47
CA MET A 1 -20.33 18.88 -1.69
C MET A 1 -20.58 17.40 -1.94
N SER A 2 -19.81 16.78 -2.82
CA SER A 2 -19.85 15.31 -3.02
C SER A 2 -19.30 14.60 -1.78
N LEU A 3 -19.84 13.44 -1.43
CA LEU A 3 -19.29 12.59 -0.35
C LEU A 3 -17.84 12.15 -0.62
N PHE A 4 -17.41 12.20 -1.87
CA PHE A 4 -16.05 11.86 -2.33
C PHE A 4 -15.10 13.07 -2.39
N ASP A 5 -15.59 14.28 -2.06
CA ASP A 5 -14.79 15.49 -2.07
C ASP A 5 -13.75 15.47 -0.94
N LEU A 6 -12.49 15.74 -1.31
CA LEU A 6 -11.36 15.86 -0.39
C LEU A 6 -10.84 17.30 -0.29
N GLY A 7 -11.60 18.29 -0.77
CA GLY A 7 -11.26 19.70 -0.68
C GLY A 7 -10.92 20.13 0.75
N GLY A 8 -9.75 20.78 0.92
CA GLY A 8 -9.24 21.22 2.22
C GLY A 8 -8.68 20.11 3.13
N LYS A 9 -8.60 18.86 2.66
CA LYS A 9 -7.94 17.76 3.38
C LYS A 9 -6.47 17.64 2.96
N THR A 10 -5.61 17.21 3.89
CA THR A 10 -4.20 16.90 3.64
C THR A 10 -3.99 15.40 3.71
N ALA A 11 -3.42 14.83 2.66
CA ALA A 11 -3.15 13.40 2.53
C ALA A 11 -1.64 13.13 2.44
N ILE A 12 -1.13 12.20 3.25
CA ILE A 12 0.23 11.67 3.14
C ILE A 12 0.16 10.29 2.49
N VAL A 13 0.98 10.07 1.45
CA VAL A 13 1.10 8.77 0.76
C VAL A 13 2.54 8.32 0.86
N THR A 14 2.80 7.20 1.56
CA THR A 14 4.12 6.57 1.63
C THR A 14 4.37 5.64 0.45
N GLY A 15 5.64 5.47 0.03
CA GLY A 15 5.95 4.73 -1.19
C GLY A 15 5.34 5.38 -2.43
N ALA A 16 5.29 6.71 -2.44
CA ALA A 16 4.59 7.52 -3.45
C ALA A 16 5.19 7.35 -4.86
N ALA A 17 6.47 7.06 -4.96
CA ALA A 17 7.16 6.83 -6.22
C ALA A 17 6.89 5.46 -6.85
N GLY A 18 6.31 4.53 -6.09
CA GLY A 18 5.93 3.19 -6.55
C GLY A 18 4.76 3.19 -7.53
N LEU A 19 4.51 2.02 -8.14
CA LEU A 19 3.48 1.82 -9.17
C LEU A 19 2.09 2.29 -8.71
N LEU A 20 1.63 1.84 -7.54
CA LEU A 20 0.33 2.24 -6.98
C LEU A 20 0.39 3.58 -6.26
N GLY A 21 1.53 3.91 -5.63
CA GLY A 21 1.71 5.16 -4.91
C GLY A 21 1.44 6.39 -5.77
N ARG A 22 1.95 6.40 -7.00
CA ARG A 22 1.69 7.47 -7.99
C ARG A 22 0.19 7.61 -8.29
N GLN A 23 -0.51 6.47 -8.45
CA GLN A 23 -1.95 6.47 -8.74
C GLN A 23 -2.76 6.94 -7.54
N HIS A 24 -2.36 6.58 -6.32
CA HIS A 24 -2.98 7.06 -5.09
C HIS A 24 -2.80 8.57 -4.93
N CYS A 25 -1.58 9.08 -5.13
CA CYS A 25 -1.31 10.52 -5.10
C CYS A 25 -2.18 11.29 -6.09
N GLN A 26 -2.21 10.84 -7.34
CA GLN A 26 -2.97 11.49 -8.40
C GLN A 26 -4.48 11.46 -8.11
N ALA A 27 -5.03 10.31 -7.70
CA ALA A 27 -6.45 10.18 -7.40
C ALA A 27 -6.91 11.07 -6.23
N LEU A 28 -6.11 11.15 -5.17
CA LEU A 28 -6.41 11.99 -4.02
C LEU A 28 -6.33 13.49 -4.38
N ALA A 29 -5.35 13.89 -5.20
CA ALA A 29 -5.22 15.26 -5.69
C ALA A 29 -6.38 15.65 -6.60
N GLU A 30 -6.80 14.79 -7.54
CA GLU A 30 -7.96 15.01 -8.41
C GLU A 30 -9.28 15.10 -7.63
N ALA A 31 -9.36 14.41 -6.48
CA ALA A 31 -10.49 14.54 -5.55
C ALA A 31 -10.44 15.80 -4.66
N GLY A 32 -9.41 16.64 -4.79
CA GLY A 32 -9.28 17.94 -4.13
C GLY A 32 -8.35 17.97 -2.92
N ALA A 33 -7.69 16.86 -2.55
CA ALA A 33 -6.75 16.85 -1.44
C ALA A 33 -5.44 17.57 -1.79
N PHE A 34 -4.82 18.19 -0.78
CA PHE A 34 -3.40 18.53 -0.84
C PHE A 34 -2.58 17.27 -0.49
N VAL A 35 -1.75 16.81 -1.41
CA VAL A 35 -1.04 15.53 -1.28
C VAL A 35 0.43 15.75 -0.93
N VAL A 36 0.89 15.09 0.12
CA VAL A 36 2.30 14.96 0.47
C VAL A 36 2.78 13.60 -0.02
N ALA A 37 3.47 13.61 -1.15
CA ALA A 37 4.12 12.43 -1.68
C ALA A 37 5.38 12.14 -0.85
N THR A 38 5.49 10.91 -0.32
CA THR A 38 6.61 10.52 0.55
C THR A 38 7.23 9.22 0.07
N ASP A 39 8.53 9.23 -0.11
CA ASP A 39 9.34 8.05 -0.43
C ASP A 39 10.72 8.21 0.21
N SER A 40 11.49 7.12 0.32
CA SER A 40 12.88 7.17 0.80
C SER A 40 13.82 7.79 -0.23
N ASP A 41 13.52 7.64 -1.52
CA ASP A 41 14.25 8.27 -2.63
C ASP A 41 13.66 9.65 -2.92
N ARG A 42 14.48 10.67 -2.67
CA ARG A 42 14.09 12.07 -2.80
C ARG A 42 13.78 12.47 -4.25
N ASP A 43 14.57 11.99 -5.20
CA ASP A 43 14.47 12.43 -6.60
C ASP A 43 13.24 11.83 -7.26
N THR A 44 12.98 10.54 -7.05
CA THR A 44 11.76 9.90 -7.55
C THR A 44 10.50 10.46 -6.90
N CYS A 45 10.57 10.84 -5.62
CA CYS A 45 9.48 11.49 -4.89
C CYS A 45 9.20 12.89 -5.46
N ALA A 46 10.23 13.67 -5.79
CA ALA A 46 10.11 14.99 -6.39
C ALA A 46 9.38 14.94 -7.74
N ALA A 47 9.68 13.95 -8.58
CA ALA A 47 8.99 13.75 -9.86
C ALA A 47 7.47 13.50 -9.71
N VAL A 48 7.05 12.84 -8.62
CA VAL A 48 5.62 12.67 -8.30
C VAL A 48 4.99 14.01 -7.95
N ALA A 49 5.64 14.81 -7.11
CA ALA A 49 5.14 16.13 -6.73
C ALA A 49 5.05 17.09 -7.91
N GLU A 50 6.01 17.04 -8.82
CA GLU A 50 5.98 17.83 -10.06
C GLU A 50 4.72 17.50 -10.89
N ALA A 51 4.38 16.22 -11.03
CA ALA A 51 3.16 15.79 -11.71
C ALA A 51 1.86 16.25 -11.00
N LEU A 52 1.88 16.44 -9.68
CA LEU A 52 0.75 16.96 -8.91
C LEU A 52 0.60 18.49 -9.02
N GLY A 53 1.64 19.21 -9.41
CA GLY A 53 1.66 20.67 -9.51
C GLY A 53 1.31 21.35 -8.18
N LYS A 54 0.31 22.23 -8.18
CA LYS A 54 -0.12 22.96 -6.97
C LYS A 54 -0.88 22.10 -5.95
N SER A 55 -1.27 20.90 -6.33
CA SER A 55 -2.06 20.01 -5.47
C SER A 55 -1.19 19.12 -4.55
N GLY A 56 0.14 19.27 -4.58
CA GLY A 56 1.00 18.46 -3.73
C GLY A 56 2.45 18.88 -3.68
N ILE A 57 3.17 18.24 -2.77
CA ILE A 57 4.61 18.42 -2.57
C ILE A 57 5.27 17.06 -2.32
N ALA A 58 6.60 17.02 -2.41
CA ALA A 58 7.42 15.89 -2.00
C ALA A 58 8.13 16.18 -0.68
N ILE A 59 8.06 15.23 0.24
CA ILE A 59 8.91 15.21 1.45
C ILE A 59 9.49 13.80 1.58
N ALA A 60 10.80 13.66 1.41
CA ALA A 60 11.47 12.38 1.57
C ALA A 60 11.44 11.92 3.03
N ALA A 61 11.09 10.67 3.26
CA ALA A 61 11.16 10.05 4.58
C ALA A 61 11.34 8.53 4.48
N ASP A 62 12.10 7.98 5.42
CA ASP A 62 12.23 6.54 5.62
C ASP A 62 11.15 6.07 6.61
N VAL A 63 10.28 5.17 6.15
CA VAL A 63 9.20 4.63 6.98
C VAL A 63 9.71 3.75 8.14
N THR A 64 10.96 3.30 8.08
CA THR A 64 11.58 2.49 9.12
C THR A 64 12.30 3.33 10.19
N ASP A 65 12.44 4.66 9.95
CA ASP A 65 13.05 5.58 10.91
C ASP A 65 12.02 6.48 11.61
N PRO A 66 11.77 6.28 12.91
CA PRO A 66 10.81 7.11 13.65
C PRO A 66 11.23 8.59 13.78
N VAL A 67 12.52 8.93 13.60
CA VAL A 67 12.96 10.33 13.58
C VAL A 67 12.56 10.99 12.28
N SER A 68 12.82 10.32 11.16
CA SER A 68 12.41 10.76 9.83
C SER A 68 10.88 10.98 9.74
N LEU A 69 10.10 10.07 10.31
CA LEU A 69 8.63 10.19 10.34
C LEU A 69 8.13 11.35 11.20
N ARG A 70 8.78 11.64 12.33
CA ARG A 70 8.44 12.83 13.14
C ARG A 70 8.74 14.12 12.37
N GLN A 71 9.89 14.20 11.70
CA GLN A 71 10.24 15.35 10.85
C GLN A 71 9.23 15.55 9.72
N LEU A 72 8.80 14.46 9.06
CA LEU A 72 7.73 14.49 8.07
C LEU A 72 6.43 15.07 8.65
N ALA A 73 5.97 14.53 9.78
CA ALA A 73 4.71 14.97 10.41
C ALA A 73 4.78 16.45 10.83
N ASP A 74 5.91 16.89 11.41
CA ASP A 74 6.14 18.29 11.80
C ASP A 74 6.13 19.23 10.59
N ALA A 75 6.80 18.85 9.51
CA ALA A 75 6.83 19.64 8.28
C ALA A 75 5.43 19.77 7.66
N VAL A 76 4.65 18.67 7.61
CA VAL A 76 3.28 18.69 7.08
C VAL A 76 2.37 19.56 7.93
N ARG A 77 2.43 19.44 9.27
CA ARG A 77 1.65 20.28 10.19
C ARG A 77 2.00 21.76 10.06
N SER A 78 3.28 22.07 9.91
CA SER A 78 3.72 23.47 9.74
C SER A 78 3.21 24.06 8.43
N LEU A 79 3.11 23.24 7.37
CA LEU A 79 2.70 23.69 6.05
C LEU A 79 1.17 23.82 5.91
N THR A 80 0.43 22.83 6.41
CA THR A 80 -1.03 22.70 6.13
C THR A 80 -1.91 22.84 7.37
N GLY A 81 -1.32 22.81 8.57
CA GLY A 81 -2.03 22.86 9.85
C GLY A 81 -2.79 21.56 10.20
N ARG A 82 -2.80 20.55 9.31
CA ARG A 82 -3.59 19.32 9.49
C ARG A 82 -3.06 18.13 8.74
N ILE A 83 -3.41 16.92 9.19
CA ILE A 83 -3.23 15.67 8.47
C ILE A 83 -4.55 14.89 8.57
N ASP A 84 -5.18 14.58 7.45
CA ASP A 84 -6.53 13.98 7.41
C ASP A 84 -6.52 12.55 6.86
N VAL A 85 -5.58 12.26 5.97
CA VAL A 85 -5.47 10.96 5.32
C VAL A 85 -4.02 10.48 5.39
N LEU A 86 -3.83 9.23 5.78
CA LEU A 86 -2.56 8.52 5.70
C LEU A 86 -2.74 7.27 4.84
N VAL A 87 -2.01 7.16 3.74
CA VAL A 87 -1.94 5.94 2.93
C VAL A 87 -0.60 5.26 3.18
N ASN A 88 -0.63 4.19 3.97
CA ASN A 88 0.51 3.31 4.20
C ASN A 88 0.67 2.37 2.99
N ASN A 89 1.32 2.87 1.94
CA ASN A 89 1.53 2.15 0.69
C ASN A 89 2.98 1.66 0.52
N ALA A 90 3.95 2.25 1.21
CA ALA A 90 5.34 1.80 1.15
C ALA A 90 5.47 0.31 1.48
N ALA A 91 6.06 -0.44 0.59
CA ALA A 91 6.32 -1.87 0.77
C ALA A 91 7.40 -2.34 -0.21
N ILE A 92 8.12 -3.37 0.19
CA ILE A 92 9.01 -4.12 -0.69
C ILE A 92 8.41 -5.50 -0.96
N ASN A 93 8.75 -6.03 -2.14
CA ASN A 93 8.44 -7.38 -2.55
C ASN A 93 9.75 -8.00 -3.05
N ASP A 94 10.17 -9.09 -2.45
CA ASP A 94 11.46 -9.68 -2.73
C ASP A 94 11.62 -10.03 -4.21
N LYS A 95 12.81 -9.73 -4.72
CA LYS A 95 13.27 -10.13 -6.04
C LYS A 95 14.57 -10.93 -5.86
N PHE A 96 14.70 -12.03 -6.59
CA PHE A 96 15.93 -12.77 -6.68
C PHE A 96 16.70 -12.24 -7.88
N GLU A 97 17.84 -11.58 -7.62
CA GLU A 97 18.63 -10.91 -8.67
C GLU A 97 19.32 -11.89 -9.61
N ASN A 98 19.66 -13.10 -9.10
CA ASN A 98 20.28 -14.15 -9.89
C ASN A 98 19.21 -15.16 -10.38
N PRO A 99 18.79 -15.10 -11.66
CA PRO A 99 17.79 -16.04 -12.19
C PRO A 99 18.21 -17.50 -12.11
N ALA A 100 19.52 -17.80 -12.16
CA ALA A 100 20.02 -19.16 -12.10
C ALA A 100 19.92 -19.77 -10.69
N ALA A 101 19.96 -18.95 -9.63
CA ALA A 101 19.80 -19.38 -8.24
C ALA A 101 18.35 -19.16 -7.73
N ALA A 102 17.54 -18.43 -8.45
CA ALA A 102 16.20 -17.99 -8.00
C ALA A 102 15.30 -19.15 -7.53
N LEU A 103 15.38 -20.30 -8.18
CA LEU A 103 14.59 -21.47 -7.79
C LEU A 103 15.02 -22.00 -6.40
N GLU A 104 16.30 -22.17 -6.15
CA GLU A 104 16.82 -22.68 -4.87
C GLU A 104 16.68 -21.65 -3.75
N ASP A 105 17.02 -20.38 -4.01
CA ASP A 105 16.94 -19.29 -3.03
C ASP A 105 15.49 -18.97 -2.64
N SER A 106 14.51 -19.21 -3.52
CA SER A 106 13.10 -18.99 -3.26
C SER A 106 12.40 -20.14 -2.54
N ARG A 107 13.04 -21.32 -2.40
CA ARG A 107 12.49 -22.42 -1.60
C ARG A 107 12.35 -21.99 -0.15
N PHE A 108 11.27 -22.42 0.50
CA PHE A 108 11.03 -22.07 1.90
C PHE A 108 12.20 -22.51 2.81
N GLU A 109 12.74 -23.68 2.55
CA GLU A 109 13.84 -24.29 3.33
C GLU A 109 15.14 -23.48 3.24
N ASN A 110 15.33 -22.74 2.14
CA ASN A 110 16.55 -21.98 1.84
C ASN A 110 16.34 -20.46 1.95
N TYR A 111 15.11 -20.01 2.21
CA TYR A 111 14.76 -18.61 2.16
C TYR A 111 15.57 -17.78 3.17
N PRO A 112 16.32 -16.73 2.72
CA PRO A 112 17.28 -16.02 3.57
C PRO A 112 16.60 -15.25 4.71
N LEU A 113 17.08 -15.45 5.95
CA LEU A 113 16.56 -14.74 7.13
C LEU A 113 16.67 -13.21 7.01
N GLU A 114 17.69 -12.71 6.35
CA GLU A 114 17.87 -11.26 6.18
C GLU A 114 16.82 -10.65 5.23
N MET A 115 16.40 -11.36 4.18
CA MET A 115 15.28 -10.96 3.33
C MET A 115 13.97 -10.93 4.12
N TRP A 116 13.76 -11.94 4.98
CA TRP A 116 12.62 -12.00 5.89
C TRP A 116 12.57 -10.77 6.82
N LYS A 117 13.67 -10.49 7.51
CA LYS A 117 13.77 -9.35 8.45
C LYS A 117 13.55 -8.02 7.73
N ARG A 118 14.19 -7.81 6.58
CA ARG A 118 14.05 -6.58 5.80
C ARG A 118 12.60 -6.35 5.35
N SER A 119 11.93 -7.39 4.89
CA SER A 119 10.52 -7.27 4.48
C SER A 119 9.59 -7.01 5.64
N LEU A 120 9.81 -7.60 6.81
CA LEU A 120 9.07 -7.27 8.03
C LEU A 120 9.32 -5.83 8.45
N GLU A 121 10.56 -5.36 8.38
CA GLU A 121 10.93 -4.00 8.78
C GLU A 121 10.19 -2.95 7.94
N VAL A 122 10.20 -3.08 6.63
CA VAL A 122 9.51 -2.12 5.76
C VAL A 122 7.99 -2.30 5.80
N ASN A 123 7.51 -3.54 5.58
CA ASN A 123 6.09 -3.78 5.29
C ASN A 123 5.21 -3.83 6.54
N VAL A 124 5.79 -4.08 7.72
CA VAL A 124 5.06 -4.20 9.00
C VAL A 124 5.50 -3.11 9.97
N THR A 125 6.79 -3.04 10.30
CA THR A 125 7.32 -2.01 11.23
C THR A 125 7.11 -0.62 10.66
N GLY A 126 7.32 -0.40 9.35
CA GLY A 126 7.04 0.86 8.69
C GLY A 126 5.58 1.30 8.79
N VAL A 127 4.63 0.39 8.56
CA VAL A 127 3.18 0.68 8.72
C VAL A 127 2.85 1.01 10.18
N PHE A 128 3.44 0.27 11.12
CA PHE A 128 3.29 0.54 12.55
C PHE A 128 3.80 1.94 12.92
N LEU A 129 5.04 2.30 12.53
CA LEU A 129 5.67 3.57 12.86
C LEU A 129 4.93 4.77 12.22
N CYS A 130 4.56 4.67 10.93
CA CYS A 130 3.75 5.70 10.27
C CYS A 130 2.43 5.91 11.00
N SER A 131 1.74 4.84 11.37
CA SER A 131 0.49 4.92 12.10
C SER A 131 0.70 5.49 13.51
N GLN A 132 1.77 5.08 14.22
CA GLN A 132 2.08 5.57 15.55
C GLN A 132 2.35 7.08 15.57
N VAL A 133 3.15 7.59 14.63
CA VAL A 133 3.54 9.00 14.57
C VAL A 133 2.40 9.85 14.01
N ILE A 134 1.94 9.53 12.81
CA ILE A 134 0.98 10.36 12.06
C ILE A 134 -0.46 10.10 12.55
N GLY A 135 -0.83 8.84 12.81
CA GLY A 135 -2.15 8.48 13.31
C GLY A 135 -2.41 9.03 14.71
N ALA A 136 -1.39 9.17 15.57
CA ALA A 136 -1.54 9.83 16.85
C ALA A 136 -1.92 11.31 16.72
N ASP A 137 -1.44 12.01 15.70
CA ASP A 137 -1.85 13.39 15.40
C ASP A 137 -3.32 13.45 14.99
N MET A 138 -3.77 12.51 14.14
CA MET A 138 -5.17 12.38 13.75
C MET A 138 -6.08 12.11 14.95
N ALA A 139 -5.67 11.21 15.85
CA ALA A 139 -6.43 10.86 17.04
C ALA A 139 -6.55 12.08 18.00
N ARG A 140 -5.50 12.86 18.18
CA ARG A 140 -5.54 14.11 18.94
C ARG A 140 -6.45 15.17 18.29
N ALA A 141 -6.50 15.19 16.97
CA ALA A 141 -7.38 16.09 16.20
C ALA A 141 -8.85 15.61 16.15
N GLY A 142 -9.15 14.41 16.65
CA GLY A 142 -10.51 13.85 16.65
C GLY A 142 -11.04 13.45 15.26
N ARG A 143 -10.15 13.26 14.27
CA ARG A 143 -10.53 12.93 12.90
C ARG A 143 -9.37 12.34 12.10
N GLY A 144 -9.65 11.43 11.17
CA GLY A 144 -8.66 10.92 10.25
C GLY A 144 -9.12 9.68 9.49
N SER A 145 -8.45 9.38 8.39
CA SER A 145 -8.58 8.12 7.66
C SER A 145 -7.21 7.53 7.38
N ILE A 146 -6.93 6.35 7.94
CA ILE A 146 -5.74 5.57 7.67
C ILE A 146 -6.10 4.45 6.71
N ILE A 147 -5.37 4.35 5.60
CA ILE A 147 -5.54 3.34 4.57
C ILE A 147 -4.26 2.52 4.51
N ASN A 148 -4.33 1.27 4.94
CA ASN A 148 -3.21 0.34 4.90
C ASN A 148 -3.29 -0.48 3.61
N VAL A 149 -2.30 -0.35 2.72
CA VAL A 149 -2.27 -1.13 1.48
C VAL A 149 -1.74 -2.53 1.78
N ALA A 150 -2.68 -3.49 1.85
CA ALA A 150 -2.41 -4.90 2.02
C ALA A 150 -2.22 -5.60 0.66
N SER A 151 -2.83 -6.74 0.45
CA SER A 151 -2.82 -7.53 -0.79
C SER A 151 -3.85 -8.66 -0.70
N THR A 152 -4.29 -9.19 -1.84
CA THR A 152 -4.98 -10.49 -1.90
C THR A 152 -4.18 -11.59 -1.19
N TYR A 153 -2.85 -11.56 -1.28
CA TYR A 153 -1.98 -12.53 -0.59
C TYR A 153 -1.91 -12.33 0.94
N GLY A 154 -2.54 -11.31 1.49
CA GLY A 154 -2.83 -11.22 2.93
C GLY A 154 -4.10 -11.98 3.33
N VAL A 155 -4.93 -12.40 2.36
CA VAL A 155 -6.22 -13.09 2.54
C VAL A 155 -6.13 -14.55 2.13
N VAL A 156 -5.49 -14.81 0.99
CA VAL A 156 -5.28 -16.16 0.44
C VAL A 156 -3.80 -16.43 0.21
N ALA A 157 -3.43 -17.71 0.23
CA ALA A 157 -2.06 -18.11 -0.08
C ALA A 157 -1.74 -17.88 -1.58
N PRO A 158 -0.49 -17.56 -1.92
CA PRO A 158 -0.04 -17.58 -3.30
C PRO A 158 -0.16 -18.98 -3.92
N ASP A 159 -0.83 -19.08 -5.08
CA ASP A 159 -0.78 -20.30 -5.88
C ASP A 159 0.59 -20.41 -6.55
N GLN A 160 1.41 -21.35 -6.08
CA GLN A 160 2.77 -21.55 -6.58
C GLN A 160 2.80 -22.02 -8.05
N SER A 161 1.71 -22.56 -8.58
CA SER A 161 1.63 -22.97 -9.97
C SER A 161 1.69 -21.79 -10.97
N LEU A 162 1.36 -20.57 -10.52
CA LEU A 162 1.50 -19.34 -11.31
C LEU A 162 2.95 -19.00 -11.69
N TYR A 163 3.91 -19.56 -10.97
CA TYR A 163 5.33 -19.26 -11.16
C TYR A 163 6.07 -20.38 -11.91
N ARG A 164 5.34 -21.12 -12.74
CA ARG A 164 5.87 -22.14 -13.67
C ARG A 164 6.11 -21.54 -15.04
N ASP A 165 6.94 -22.24 -15.84
CA ASP A 165 7.07 -21.95 -17.26
C ASP A 165 5.98 -22.69 -18.08
N PRO A 166 5.87 -22.43 -19.40
CA PRO A 166 4.92 -23.12 -20.26
C PRO A 166 5.08 -24.65 -20.30
N GLU A 167 6.26 -25.17 -19.99
CA GLU A 167 6.55 -26.60 -19.88
C GLU A 167 6.20 -27.19 -18.50
N GLY A 168 5.65 -26.38 -17.60
CA GLY A 168 5.21 -26.78 -16.26
C GLY A 168 6.33 -26.86 -15.21
N ARG A 169 7.56 -26.44 -15.52
CA ARG A 169 8.68 -26.46 -14.59
C ARG A 169 8.61 -25.22 -13.69
N GLN A 170 8.87 -25.41 -12.39
CA GLN A 170 8.91 -24.30 -11.44
C GLN A 170 10.11 -23.38 -11.73
N ARG A 171 9.86 -22.08 -11.92
CA ARG A 171 10.89 -21.07 -12.17
C ARG A 171 11.44 -20.47 -10.87
N PHE A 172 10.53 -20.17 -9.95
CA PHE A 172 10.80 -19.74 -8.57
C PHE A 172 9.53 -19.95 -7.73
N TYR A 173 9.64 -19.82 -6.43
CA TYR A 173 8.51 -19.82 -5.52
C TYR A 173 8.19 -18.41 -5.05
N LYS A 174 6.91 -18.07 -4.91
CA LYS A 174 6.52 -16.84 -4.21
C LYS A 174 6.95 -16.95 -2.77
N THR A 175 7.66 -15.91 -2.31
CA THR A 175 8.31 -15.93 -0.99
C THR A 175 7.32 -15.97 0.17
N PRO A 176 7.68 -16.58 1.32
CA PRO A 176 6.78 -16.70 2.46
C PRO A 176 6.52 -15.37 3.16
N VAL A 177 7.44 -14.43 3.08
CA VAL A 177 7.38 -13.19 3.87
C VAL A 177 6.31 -12.23 3.34
N TYR A 178 6.16 -12.09 2.02
CA TYR A 178 5.19 -11.13 1.47
C TYR A 178 3.76 -11.39 1.93
N PRO A 179 3.17 -12.60 1.78
CA PRO A 179 1.84 -12.89 2.29
C PRO A 179 1.76 -12.75 3.83
N THR A 180 2.81 -13.13 4.55
CA THR A 180 2.88 -12.96 6.01
C THR A 180 2.79 -11.48 6.41
N THR A 181 3.57 -10.61 5.77
CA THR A 181 3.53 -9.17 6.05
C THR A 181 2.17 -8.55 5.73
N LYS A 182 1.55 -8.97 4.62
CA LYS A 182 0.23 -8.44 4.22
C LYS A 182 -0.90 -8.98 5.13
N GLY A 183 -0.80 -10.18 5.63
CA GLY A 183 -1.67 -10.72 6.70
C GLY A 183 -1.53 -9.96 8.02
N ALA A 184 -0.29 -9.63 8.41
CA ALA A 184 -0.01 -8.82 9.59
C ALA A 184 -0.63 -7.41 9.47
N VAL A 185 -0.56 -6.77 8.31
CA VAL A 185 -1.19 -5.48 8.03
C VAL A 185 -2.71 -5.53 8.20
N LEU A 186 -3.37 -6.62 7.77
CA LEU A 186 -4.82 -6.81 7.97
C LEU A 186 -5.19 -6.96 9.45
N ALA A 187 -4.39 -7.70 10.22
CA ALA A 187 -4.59 -7.82 11.66
C ALA A 187 -4.39 -6.48 12.38
N PHE A 188 -3.32 -5.75 12.03
CA PHE A 188 -3.00 -4.44 12.59
C PHE A 188 -4.07 -3.38 12.25
N THR A 189 -4.66 -3.44 11.06
CA THR A 189 -5.79 -2.57 10.66
C THR A 189 -6.97 -2.72 11.62
N ARG A 190 -7.36 -3.94 11.97
CA ARG A 190 -8.45 -4.19 12.92
C ARG A 190 -8.11 -3.71 14.33
N PHE A 191 -6.87 -3.93 14.78
CA PHE A 191 -6.42 -3.43 16.07
C PHE A 191 -6.55 -1.90 16.17
N LEU A 192 -6.02 -1.17 15.19
CA LEU A 192 -6.07 0.30 15.17
C LEU A 192 -7.50 0.84 15.04
N ALA A 193 -8.34 0.20 14.24
CA ALA A 193 -9.75 0.58 14.09
C ALA A 193 -10.49 0.50 15.43
N ALA A 194 -10.27 -0.57 16.20
CA ALA A 194 -10.83 -0.72 17.54
C ALA A 194 -10.25 0.29 18.54
N TYR A 195 -8.94 0.54 18.44
CA TYR A 195 -8.23 1.41 19.37
C TYR A 195 -8.55 2.90 19.18
N TRP A 196 -8.67 3.37 17.91
CA TRP A 196 -8.87 4.79 17.58
C TRP A 196 -10.27 5.15 17.09
N GLY A 197 -11.17 4.18 16.96
CA GLY A 197 -12.54 4.46 16.51
C GLY A 197 -13.26 5.50 17.38
N GLY A 198 -13.13 5.39 18.71
CA GLY A 198 -13.66 6.36 19.67
C GLY A 198 -12.98 7.74 19.61
N ALA A 199 -11.80 7.84 19.02
CA ALA A 199 -11.09 9.09 18.76
C ALA A 199 -11.39 9.69 17.38
N GLY A 200 -12.38 9.18 16.64
CA GLY A 200 -12.78 9.70 15.34
C GLY A 200 -11.85 9.35 14.18
N VAL A 201 -10.96 8.36 14.35
CA VAL A 201 -10.06 7.90 13.28
C VAL A 201 -10.56 6.57 12.73
N ARG A 202 -10.81 6.52 11.42
CA ARG A 202 -11.12 5.30 10.69
C ARG A 202 -9.82 4.65 10.20
N VAL A 203 -9.74 3.34 10.27
CA VAL A 203 -8.58 2.58 9.78
C VAL A 203 -9.08 1.41 8.96
N ASN A 204 -8.76 1.38 7.67
CA ASN A 204 -9.18 0.31 6.76
C ASN A 204 -7.99 -0.20 5.93
N ALA A 205 -8.10 -1.42 5.45
CA ALA A 205 -7.16 -1.97 4.49
C ALA A 205 -7.72 -1.87 3.07
N LEU A 206 -6.84 -1.59 2.11
CA LEU A 206 -7.07 -1.80 0.68
C LEU A 206 -6.22 -3.00 0.26
N SER A 207 -6.85 -4.04 -0.29
CA SER A 207 -6.18 -5.25 -0.77
C SER A 207 -6.27 -5.35 -2.30
N PRO A 208 -5.25 -4.87 -3.02
CA PRO A 208 -5.16 -5.01 -4.46
C PRO A 208 -4.99 -6.45 -4.89
N GLY A 209 -5.61 -6.81 -6.04
CA GLY A 209 -5.25 -7.98 -6.83
C GLY A 209 -3.91 -7.83 -7.54
N GLY A 210 -3.54 -8.81 -8.36
CA GLY A 210 -2.34 -8.73 -9.17
C GLY A 210 -2.41 -7.60 -10.19
N VAL A 211 -1.40 -6.72 -10.13
CA VAL A 211 -1.29 -5.56 -11.02
C VAL A 211 -0.34 -5.89 -12.15
N GLU A 212 -0.75 -5.61 -13.38
CA GLU A 212 0.10 -5.77 -14.55
C GLU A 212 1.22 -4.73 -14.53
N ASN A 213 2.46 -5.19 -14.62
CA ASN A 213 3.67 -4.38 -14.54
C ASN A 213 4.86 -5.09 -15.21
N GLY A 214 4.70 -5.45 -16.48
CA GLY A 214 5.76 -6.05 -17.28
C GLY A 214 6.10 -7.50 -16.92
N GLN A 215 5.19 -8.25 -16.33
CA GLN A 215 5.32 -9.70 -16.19
C GLN A 215 5.27 -10.37 -17.57
N ASP A 216 5.83 -11.58 -17.67
CA ASP A 216 5.76 -12.36 -18.92
C ASP A 216 4.31 -12.73 -19.29
N ASP A 217 4.06 -12.88 -20.58
CA ASP A 217 2.71 -13.11 -21.12
C ASP A 217 2.06 -14.40 -20.58
N PHE A 218 2.85 -15.43 -20.29
CA PHE A 218 2.34 -16.68 -19.72
C PHE A 218 1.81 -16.46 -18.31
N PHE A 219 2.56 -15.73 -17.47
CA PHE A 219 2.10 -15.37 -16.12
C PHE A 219 0.81 -14.54 -16.20
N VAL A 220 0.77 -13.52 -17.08
CA VAL A 220 -0.41 -12.65 -17.25
C VAL A 220 -1.63 -13.48 -17.66
N ALA A 221 -1.47 -14.40 -18.62
CA ALA A 221 -2.55 -15.29 -19.08
C ALA A 221 -3.04 -16.21 -17.93
N GLU A 222 -2.12 -16.85 -17.21
CA GLU A 222 -2.46 -17.77 -16.14
C GLU A 222 -3.10 -17.06 -14.93
N TYR A 223 -2.64 -15.85 -14.58
CA TYR A 223 -3.27 -15.03 -13.55
C TYR A 223 -4.68 -14.60 -13.98
N SER A 224 -4.82 -14.12 -15.22
CA SER A 224 -6.10 -13.67 -15.80
C SER A 224 -7.13 -14.79 -15.82
N ARG A 225 -6.73 -16.01 -16.16
CA ARG A 225 -7.59 -17.19 -16.16
C ARG A 225 -8.18 -17.53 -14.78
N ARG A 226 -7.45 -17.18 -13.69
CA ARG A 226 -7.89 -17.38 -12.30
C ARG A 226 -8.67 -16.18 -11.76
N THR A 227 -8.77 -15.12 -12.53
CA THR A 227 -9.48 -13.90 -12.13
C THR A 227 -10.83 -13.86 -12.84
N PRO A 228 -11.98 -13.84 -12.14
CA PRO A 228 -13.31 -13.78 -12.77
C PRO A 228 -13.50 -12.67 -13.79
N LEU A 229 -12.89 -11.49 -13.59
CA LEU A 229 -12.89 -10.40 -14.58
C LEU A 229 -11.96 -10.65 -15.79
N GLY A 230 -11.27 -11.79 -15.87
CA GLY A 230 -10.48 -12.23 -17.02
C GLY A 230 -9.23 -11.41 -17.31
N ARG A 231 -8.75 -10.61 -16.37
CA ARG A 231 -7.54 -9.78 -16.54
C ARG A 231 -6.83 -9.51 -15.23
N MET A 232 -5.56 -9.17 -15.29
CA MET A 232 -4.87 -8.49 -14.20
C MET A 232 -5.38 -7.04 -14.07
N ALA A 233 -5.17 -6.43 -12.91
CA ALA A 233 -5.55 -5.05 -12.70
C ALA A 233 -4.58 -4.09 -13.40
N ALA A 234 -5.11 -3.01 -13.97
CA ALA A 234 -4.31 -1.83 -14.29
C ALA A 234 -4.00 -1.05 -13.01
N PRO A 235 -2.87 -0.32 -12.95
CA PRO A 235 -2.55 0.52 -11.77
C PRO A 235 -3.65 1.52 -11.40
N THR A 236 -4.44 1.95 -12.38
CA THR A 236 -5.55 2.90 -12.22
C THR A 236 -6.82 2.30 -11.60
N ASP A 237 -6.99 0.98 -11.57
CA ASP A 237 -8.19 0.32 -11.03
C ASP A 237 -8.42 0.58 -9.53
N PHE A 238 -7.38 1.02 -8.81
CA PHE A 238 -7.45 1.28 -7.36
C PHE A 238 -7.74 2.74 -7.00
N ARG A 239 -7.80 3.66 -7.99
CA ARG A 239 -7.97 5.10 -7.77
C ARG A 239 -9.29 5.42 -7.07
N GLY A 240 -10.40 4.81 -7.52
CA GLY A 240 -11.72 4.99 -6.89
C GLY A 240 -11.75 4.46 -5.45
N ALA A 241 -11.10 3.33 -5.20
CA ALA A 241 -11.07 2.72 -3.87
C ALA A 241 -10.30 3.57 -2.84
N VAL A 242 -9.15 4.15 -3.20
CA VAL A 242 -8.39 5.01 -2.28
C VAL A 242 -9.17 6.30 -1.98
N VAL A 243 -9.83 6.91 -2.96
CA VAL A 243 -10.68 8.10 -2.75
C VAL A 243 -11.89 7.75 -1.86
N TYR A 244 -12.55 6.61 -2.09
CA TYR A 244 -13.64 6.13 -1.24
C TYR A 244 -13.20 6.01 0.22
N LEU A 245 -12.09 5.31 0.49
CA LEU A 245 -11.59 5.11 1.84
C LEU A 245 -11.12 6.41 2.52
N ALA A 246 -10.59 7.37 1.76
CA ALA A 246 -10.14 8.67 2.25
C ALA A 246 -11.28 9.64 2.55
N SER A 247 -12.42 9.47 1.91
CA SER A 247 -13.53 10.43 1.90
C SER A 247 -14.62 10.10 2.94
N ASP A 248 -15.58 11.01 3.06
CA ASP A 248 -16.73 10.84 3.94
C ASP A 248 -17.73 9.79 3.41
N ALA A 249 -17.58 9.36 2.14
CA ALA A 249 -18.34 8.24 1.57
C ALA A 249 -18.14 6.92 2.32
N SER A 250 -16.98 6.76 3.01
CA SER A 250 -16.71 5.61 3.89
C SER A 250 -16.83 5.94 5.38
N GLY A 251 -17.62 6.97 5.75
CA GLY A 251 -17.71 7.50 7.11
C GLY A 251 -18.11 6.50 8.19
N TYR A 252 -18.84 5.43 7.83
CA TYR A 252 -19.23 4.35 8.75
C TYR A 252 -18.42 3.06 8.55
N MET A 253 -17.24 3.15 7.91
CA MET A 253 -16.38 2.02 7.62
C MET A 253 -15.05 2.15 8.37
N THR A 254 -14.79 1.22 9.30
CA THR A 254 -13.49 1.07 9.99
C THR A 254 -13.23 -0.40 10.31
N GLY A 255 -11.96 -0.83 10.30
CA GLY A 255 -11.54 -2.20 10.53
C GLY A 255 -11.80 -3.15 9.36
N ALA A 256 -12.27 -2.64 8.23
CA ALA A 256 -12.63 -3.43 7.07
C ALA A 256 -11.41 -3.66 6.14
N ASN A 257 -11.51 -4.71 5.34
CA ASN A 257 -10.62 -4.99 4.22
C ASN A 257 -11.40 -4.84 2.91
N LEU A 258 -11.07 -3.81 2.12
CA LEU A 258 -11.64 -3.59 0.80
C LEU A 258 -10.81 -4.35 -0.24
N LEU A 259 -11.33 -5.49 -0.67
CA LEU A 259 -10.75 -6.27 -1.76
C LEU A 259 -11.10 -5.64 -3.11
N VAL A 260 -10.06 -5.40 -3.92
CA VAL A 260 -10.19 -4.92 -5.31
C VAL A 260 -9.30 -5.81 -6.16
N ASP A 261 -9.79 -7.00 -6.51
CA ASP A 261 -8.99 -8.10 -7.02
C ASP A 261 -9.59 -8.80 -8.25
N GLY A 262 -10.62 -8.21 -8.85
CA GLY A 262 -11.30 -8.79 -10.00
C GLY A 262 -12.04 -10.09 -9.70
N GLY A 263 -12.24 -10.41 -8.42
CA GLY A 263 -12.88 -11.64 -7.96
C GLY A 263 -11.89 -12.79 -7.71
N PHE A 264 -10.58 -12.55 -7.77
CA PHE A 264 -9.55 -13.58 -7.59
C PHE A 264 -9.71 -14.39 -6.28
N THR A 265 -10.16 -13.75 -5.20
CA THR A 265 -10.38 -14.41 -3.90
C THR A 265 -11.80 -14.93 -3.69
N ALA A 266 -12.68 -14.78 -4.67
CA ALA A 266 -14.08 -15.21 -4.55
C ALA A 266 -14.32 -16.66 -4.99
N ILE A 267 -13.34 -17.31 -5.62
CA ILE A 267 -13.40 -18.67 -6.16
C ILE A 267 -12.20 -19.49 -5.72
#